data_f4be3d1a5679c938789747537f66e792
#
_entry.id   f4be3d1a5679c938789747537f66e792
#
_cell.length_a   1.000
_cell.length_b   1.000
_cell.length_c   1.000
_cell.angle_alpha   90.00
_cell.angle_beta   90.00
_cell.angle_gamma   90.00
#
_symmetry.space_group_name_H-M   'P 1'
#
loop_
_entity.id
_entity.type
_entity.pdbx_description
1 polymer ?
#
loop_
_entity_poly.entity_id
_entity_poly.type
_entity_poly.pdbx_seq_one_letter_code
_entity_poly.pdbx_strand_id
1 'polypeptide(L)'
;MSFSTLPFLFYFLPAFLAVYYIVPARFRNAVLALGSLLFYWLGAGTGALLVLVALILVNFAAGRLIEDAHGDERRAWLILALACDVGSLFYFKYMGWFLENLGKLTDTDFSFFRVALPLGVSFYVFQSIAYVADVYRGDAEAERSLLDYAAFQAMFPQLVMGPILRLRDVSAELHTKRPFSRAAVESGFSLFVVGLGCKVVLADQLASLWTALERIGFAYLSAPLAWFGAVGYSLQLYYDFAGYSLMAMGLARMLGFVIPRNFDLPYCSRSISEFWRRWHITLGIWFRDYLYIPLGGSRNGKRRLLLSLFVVWTLTGLWHGAAWNFVLWGFVLFVFIALEKFCIGGFLERHRFLSRLYFLFLIPQTWVVFRISDLGELGDYFSRLYPFLSSGESVFAGDLLRQLESYWWLFALGILLATPWPRRFYEKYRATPLVWLPLFAVFWLCLYLIATGTGNPFLYARF
;
A
#
# COMPACT_ATOMS: atom_id res chain seq x y z
N MET A 1 -11.71 -12.86 1.34
CA MET A 1 -12.64 -12.12 0.45
C MET A 1 -11.98 -10.81 0.03
N SER A 2 -12.16 -10.37 -1.23
CA SER A 2 -11.54 -9.13 -1.75
C SER A 2 -12.63 -8.17 -2.23
N PHE A 3 -12.35 -6.86 -2.24
CA PHE A 3 -13.31 -5.82 -2.70
C PHE A 3 -13.69 -5.96 -4.17
N SER A 4 -12.81 -6.53 -4.98
CA SER A 4 -13.04 -6.80 -6.40
C SER A 4 -13.58 -8.21 -6.67
N THR A 5 -14.50 -8.70 -5.85
CA THR A 5 -15.17 -10.00 -6.04
C THR A 5 -16.68 -9.86 -6.01
N LEU A 6 -17.40 -10.68 -6.80
CA LEU A 6 -18.86 -10.68 -6.82
C LEU A 6 -19.49 -10.95 -5.44
N PRO A 7 -18.98 -11.93 -4.62
CA PRO A 7 -19.50 -12.14 -3.28
C PRO A 7 -19.38 -10.91 -2.37
N PHE A 8 -18.30 -10.12 -2.49
CA PHE A 8 -18.20 -8.88 -1.76
C PHE A 8 -19.23 -7.84 -2.22
N LEU A 9 -19.35 -7.64 -3.52
CA LEU A 9 -20.17 -6.58 -4.12
C LEU A 9 -21.67 -6.81 -3.93
N PHE A 10 -22.13 -8.07 -4.05
CA PHE A 10 -23.55 -8.40 -4.07
C PHE A 10 -24.09 -9.02 -2.80
N TYR A 11 -23.25 -9.59 -1.93
CA TYR A 11 -23.70 -10.20 -0.69
C TYR A 11 -23.18 -9.45 0.54
N PHE A 12 -21.84 -9.39 0.70
CA PHE A 12 -21.28 -8.82 1.94
C PHE A 12 -21.56 -7.33 2.08
N LEU A 13 -21.22 -6.51 1.09
CA LEU A 13 -21.36 -5.06 1.21
C LEU A 13 -22.81 -4.59 1.37
N PRO A 14 -23.79 -5.05 0.57
CA PRO A 14 -25.17 -4.66 0.75
C PRO A 14 -25.74 -5.11 2.11
N ALA A 15 -25.50 -6.37 2.51
CA ALA A 15 -25.95 -6.89 3.79
C ALA A 15 -25.33 -6.12 4.97
N PHE A 16 -24.02 -5.87 4.91
CA PHE A 16 -23.32 -5.11 5.94
C PHE A 16 -23.86 -3.68 6.07
N LEU A 17 -24.03 -2.94 4.96
CA LEU A 17 -24.57 -1.59 4.97
C LEU A 17 -26.03 -1.57 5.49
N ALA A 18 -26.84 -2.54 5.11
CA ALA A 18 -28.22 -2.66 5.59
C ALA A 18 -28.24 -2.83 7.11
N VAL A 19 -27.49 -3.80 7.66
CA VAL A 19 -27.39 -4.01 9.11
C VAL A 19 -26.84 -2.77 9.81
N TYR A 20 -25.77 -2.17 9.28
CA TYR A 20 -25.10 -1.00 9.85
C TYR A 20 -26.05 0.20 10.01
N TYR A 21 -26.97 0.42 9.08
CA TYR A 21 -27.89 1.55 9.13
C TYR A 21 -29.25 1.24 9.77
N ILE A 22 -29.67 -0.04 9.80
CA ILE A 22 -30.90 -0.46 10.49
C ILE A 22 -30.73 -0.40 12.02
N VAL A 23 -29.55 -0.80 12.55
CA VAL A 23 -29.31 -0.78 13.98
C VAL A 23 -29.28 0.65 14.55
N PRO A 24 -29.70 0.85 15.80
CA PRO A 24 -29.53 2.12 16.49
C PRO A 24 -28.07 2.59 16.48
N ALA A 25 -27.84 3.90 16.37
CA ALA A 25 -26.50 4.49 16.20
C ALA A 25 -25.47 4.03 17.25
N ARG A 26 -25.92 3.74 18.49
CA ARG A 26 -25.07 3.23 19.60
C ARG A 26 -24.44 1.85 19.33
N PHE A 27 -25.02 1.07 18.42
CA PHE A 27 -24.52 -0.27 18.09
C PHE A 27 -23.69 -0.31 16.78
N ARG A 28 -23.51 0.83 16.08
CA ARG A 28 -22.79 0.87 14.81
C ARG A 28 -21.33 0.47 14.92
N ASN A 29 -20.66 0.81 16.01
CA ASN A 29 -19.30 0.35 16.27
C ASN A 29 -19.24 -1.17 16.49
N ALA A 30 -20.24 -1.76 17.14
CA ALA A 30 -20.34 -3.22 17.26
C ALA A 30 -20.51 -3.90 15.90
N VAL A 31 -21.42 -3.38 15.07
CA VAL A 31 -21.60 -3.90 13.69
C VAL A 31 -20.32 -3.73 12.89
N LEU A 32 -19.63 -2.60 13.00
CA LEU A 32 -18.38 -2.35 12.32
C LEU A 32 -17.30 -3.33 12.77
N ALA A 33 -17.09 -3.50 14.06
CA ALA A 33 -16.09 -4.43 14.61
C ALA A 33 -16.39 -5.87 14.19
N LEU A 34 -17.59 -6.37 14.48
CA LEU A 34 -17.97 -7.76 14.21
C LEU A 34 -18.00 -8.06 12.70
N GLY A 35 -18.56 -7.16 11.89
CA GLY A 35 -18.59 -7.33 10.45
C GLY A 35 -17.19 -7.27 9.82
N SER A 36 -16.29 -6.45 10.38
CA SER A 36 -14.89 -6.40 9.93
C SER A 36 -14.13 -7.66 10.29
N LEU A 37 -14.30 -8.19 11.49
CA LEU A 37 -13.72 -9.48 11.90
C LEU A 37 -14.27 -10.63 11.05
N LEU A 38 -15.57 -10.62 10.74
CA LEU A 38 -16.17 -11.58 9.82
C LEU A 38 -15.57 -11.47 8.42
N PHE A 39 -15.46 -10.25 7.87
CA PHE A 39 -14.81 -10.02 6.57
C PHE A 39 -13.38 -10.57 6.54
N TYR A 40 -12.62 -10.30 7.59
CA TYR A 40 -11.24 -10.74 7.72
C TYR A 40 -11.15 -12.27 7.84
N TRP A 41 -12.00 -12.88 8.65
CA TRP A 41 -12.09 -14.34 8.77
C TRP A 41 -12.39 -15.03 7.44
N LEU A 42 -13.37 -14.53 6.70
CA LEU A 42 -13.74 -15.03 5.38
C LEU A 42 -12.63 -14.88 4.33
N GLY A 43 -11.72 -13.91 4.53
CA GLY A 43 -10.62 -13.62 3.61
C GLY A 43 -9.30 -14.27 3.97
N ALA A 44 -8.99 -14.37 5.26
CA ALA A 44 -7.68 -14.74 5.78
C ALA A 44 -7.68 -16.03 6.63
N GLY A 45 -8.86 -16.53 7.01
CA GLY A 45 -9.01 -17.77 7.81
C GLY A 45 -8.85 -17.56 9.32
N THR A 46 -9.08 -18.64 10.07
CA THR A 46 -9.17 -18.62 11.54
C THR A 46 -7.84 -18.25 12.19
N GLY A 47 -6.72 -18.80 11.70
CA GLY A 47 -5.40 -18.53 12.30
C GLY A 47 -5.02 -17.05 12.23
N ALA A 48 -5.25 -16.40 11.08
CA ALA A 48 -5.00 -14.97 10.91
C ALA A 48 -5.94 -14.11 11.78
N LEU A 49 -7.22 -14.51 11.89
CA LEU A 49 -8.17 -13.83 12.78
C LEU A 49 -7.72 -13.87 14.24
N LEU A 50 -7.24 -15.01 14.73
CA LEU A 50 -6.75 -15.14 16.10
C LEU A 50 -5.57 -14.22 16.38
N VAL A 51 -4.64 -14.09 15.42
CA VAL A 51 -3.50 -13.14 15.53
C VAL A 51 -4.00 -11.69 15.62
N LEU A 52 -4.94 -11.29 14.75
CA LEU A 52 -5.52 -9.96 14.79
C LEU A 52 -6.23 -9.69 16.12
N VAL A 53 -7.05 -10.61 16.61
CA VAL A 53 -7.76 -10.47 17.88
C VAL A 53 -6.78 -10.42 19.07
N ALA A 54 -5.75 -11.24 19.07
CA ALA A 54 -4.71 -11.20 20.10
C ALA A 54 -4.02 -9.84 20.16
N LEU A 55 -3.63 -9.26 19.00
CA LEU A 55 -3.01 -7.94 18.93
C LEU A 55 -3.98 -6.82 19.32
N ILE A 56 -5.27 -6.92 18.99
CA ILE A 56 -6.29 -5.99 19.48
C ILE A 56 -6.31 -5.99 21.01
N LEU A 57 -6.36 -7.15 21.65
CA LEU A 57 -6.42 -7.26 23.11
C LEU A 57 -5.13 -6.74 23.77
N VAL A 58 -3.96 -7.13 23.24
CA VAL A 58 -2.65 -6.69 23.75
C VAL A 58 -2.52 -5.17 23.69
N ASN A 59 -2.81 -4.57 22.54
CA ASN A 59 -2.62 -3.14 22.35
C ASN A 59 -3.68 -2.30 23.07
N PHE A 60 -4.92 -2.78 23.16
CA PHE A 60 -5.95 -2.15 24.01
C PHE A 60 -5.50 -2.10 25.48
N ALA A 61 -5.05 -3.24 26.03
CA ALA A 61 -4.56 -3.31 27.41
C ALA A 61 -3.33 -2.44 27.60
N ALA A 62 -2.37 -2.51 26.68
CA ALA A 62 -1.13 -1.71 26.72
C ALA A 62 -1.43 -0.21 26.71
N GLY A 63 -2.35 0.26 25.84
CA GLY A 63 -2.75 1.67 25.81
C GLY A 63 -3.26 2.15 27.18
N ARG A 64 -4.14 1.36 27.83
CA ARG A 64 -4.67 1.66 29.16
C ARG A 64 -3.54 1.69 30.22
N LEU A 65 -2.68 0.68 30.23
CA LEU A 65 -1.57 0.61 31.18
C LEU A 65 -0.56 1.75 30.97
N ILE A 66 -0.28 2.15 29.72
CA ILE A 66 0.59 3.29 29.41
C ILE A 66 -0.02 4.61 29.89
N GLU A 67 -1.36 4.79 29.76
CA GLU A 67 -2.03 6.00 30.22
C GLU A 67 -2.02 6.13 31.72
N ASP A 68 -2.30 5.04 32.46
CA ASP A 68 -2.43 5.02 33.91
C ASP A 68 -1.06 5.00 34.62
N ALA A 69 0.01 4.52 33.98
CA ALA A 69 1.37 4.41 34.55
C ALA A 69 2.19 5.71 34.43
N HIS A 70 3.23 5.82 35.29
CA HIS A 70 4.13 6.96 35.31
C HIS A 70 5.61 6.53 35.28
N GLY A 71 6.49 7.43 34.84
CA GLY A 71 7.95 7.22 34.87
C GLY A 71 8.40 5.97 34.12
N ASP A 72 9.21 5.13 34.78
CA ASP A 72 9.81 3.93 34.17
C ASP A 72 8.77 2.84 33.86
N GLU A 73 7.73 2.73 34.66
CA GLU A 73 6.65 1.78 34.43
C GLU A 73 5.92 2.06 33.11
N ARG A 74 5.61 3.32 32.85
CA ARG A 74 5.01 3.76 31.56
C ARG A 74 5.89 3.38 30.37
N ARG A 75 7.20 3.56 30.50
CA ARG A 75 8.17 3.17 29.47
C ARG A 75 8.25 1.65 29.31
N ALA A 76 8.17 0.89 30.40
CA ALA A 76 8.20 -0.57 30.36
C ALA A 76 7.00 -1.14 29.59
N TRP A 77 5.79 -0.62 29.83
CA TRP A 77 4.58 -1.01 29.09
C TRP A 77 4.68 -0.69 27.61
N LEU A 78 5.22 0.48 27.25
CA LEU A 78 5.47 0.80 25.85
C LEU A 78 6.43 -0.19 25.19
N ILE A 79 7.57 -0.50 25.85
CA ILE A 79 8.56 -1.44 25.32
C ILE A 79 7.95 -2.82 25.14
N LEU A 80 7.17 -3.29 26.10
CA LEU A 80 6.48 -4.58 26.01
C LEU A 80 5.49 -4.64 24.86
N ALA A 81 4.67 -3.60 24.67
CA ALA A 81 3.75 -3.52 23.54
C ALA A 81 4.50 -3.54 22.20
N LEU A 82 5.53 -2.70 22.06
CA LEU A 82 6.37 -2.67 20.86
C LEU A 82 7.06 -4.02 20.61
N ALA A 83 7.52 -4.72 21.66
CA ALA A 83 8.12 -6.04 21.53
C ALA A 83 7.11 -7.09 21.05
N CYS A 84 5.85 -7.05 21.51
CA CYS A 84 4.78 -7.90 21.01
C CYS A 84 4.45 -7.61 19.54
N ASP A 85 4.32 -6.34 19.17
CA ASP A 85 3.98 -5.92 17.81
C ASP A 85 5.10 -6.25 16.80
N VAL A 86 6.34 -5.80 17.10
CA VAL A 86 7.50 -6.06 16.23
C VAL A 86 7.85 -7.55 16.24
N GLY A 87 7.74 -8.22 17.40
CA GLY A 87 7.96 -9.66 17.53
C GLY A 87 6.99 -10.48 16.70
N SER A 88 5.69 -10.12 16.70
CA SER A 88 4.70 -10.76 15.85
C SER A 88 5.02 -10.57 14.37
N LEU A 89 5.38 -9.34 13.97
CA LEU A 89 5.77 -9.05 12.59
C LEU A 89 7.03 -9.82 12.19
N PHE A 90 8.03 -9.89 13.06
CA PHE A 90 9.26 -10.65 12.83
C PHE A 90 8.94 -12.15 12.66
N TYR A 91 8.15 -12.72 13.55
CA TYR A 91 7.80 -14.15 13.51
C TYR A 91 7.04 -14.52 12.22
N PHE A 92 6.01 -13.78 11.85
CA PHE A 92 5.19 -14.12 10.70
C PHE A 92 5.81 -13.73 9.36
N LYS A 93 6.58 -12.65 9.29
CA LYS A 93 7.08 -12.12 8.02
C LYS A 93 8.56 -12.42 7.77
N TYR A 94 9.41 -12.34 8.80
CA TYR A 94 10.85 -12.36 8.59
C TYR A 94 11.53 -13.66 9.07
N MET A 95 10.92 -14.44 9.96
CA MET A 95 11.54 -15.62 10.54
C MET A 95 11.95 -16.64 9.46
N GLY A 96 11.09 -16.90 8.47
CA GLY A 96 11.41 -17.83 7.37
C GLY A 96 12.64 -17.37 6.57
N TRP A 97 12.67 -16.09 6.17
CA TRP A 97 13.80 -15.51 5.45
C TRP A 97 15.08 -15.47 6.30
N PHE A 98 14.97 -15.17 7.60
CA PHE A 98 16.08 -15.20 8.53
C PHE A 98 16.68 -16.60 8.62
N LEU A 99 15.85 -17.62 8.81
CA LEU A 99 16.27 -19.03 8.91
C LEU A 99 16.87 -19.53 7.59
N GLU A 100 16.31 -19.15 6.44
CA GLU A 100 16.88 -19.49 5.13
C GLU A 100 18.32 -18.94 4.97
N ASN A 101 18.54 -17.66 5.33
CA ASN A 101 19.87 -17.06 5.27
C ASN A 101 20.82 -17.67 6.32
N LEU A 102 20.32 -17.96 7.53
CA LEU A 102 21.10 -18.66 8.56
C LEU A 102 21.50 -20.06 8.09
N GLY A 103 20.58 -20.80 7.45
CA GLY A 103 20.85 -22.10 6.88
C GLY A 103 21.97 -22.10 5.82
N LYS A 104 21.95 -21.07 4.94
CA LYS A 104 23.04 -20.86 3.96
C LYS A 104 24.40 -20.60 4.60
N LEU A 105 24.41 -19.95 5.79
CA LEU A 105 25.65 -19.65 6.52
C LEU A 105 26.17 -20.84 7.34
N THR A 106 25.26 -21.66 7.85
CA THR A 106 25.58 -22.78 8.77
C THR A 106 25.52 -24.15 8.14
N ASP A 107 25.20 -24.22 6.84
CA ASP A 107 24.92 -25.45 6.08
C ASP A 107 23.85 -26.34 6.76
N THR A 108 22.82 -25.69 7.33
CA THR A 108 21.73 -26.34 8.07
C THR A 108 20.41 -26.13 7.33
N ASP A 109 19.62 -27.21 7.16
CA ASP A 109 18.31 -27.12 6.54
C ASP A 109 17.23 -26.70 7.56
N PHE A 110 16.62 -25.54 7.33
CA PHE A 110 15.47 -25.01 8.08
C PHE A 110 14.18 -25.02 7.24
N SER A 111 14.11 -25.74 6.15
CA SER A 111 12.95 -25.78 5.23
C SER A 111 11.64 -26.27 5.86
N PHE A 112 11.75 -26.95 7.03
CA PHE A 112 10.60 -27.38 7.84
C PHE A 112 9.85 -26.23 8.48
N PHE A 113 10.48 -25.05 8.64
CA PHE A 113 9.84 -23.89 9.24
C PHE A 113 9.03 -23.11 8.20
N ARG A 114 7.72 -23.31 8.18
CA ARG A 114 6.80 -22.62 7.28
C ARG A 114 5.66 -22.00 8.09
N VAL A 115 5.62 -20.69 8.14
CA VAL A 115 4.55 -19.93 8.80
C VAL A 115 3.78 -19.16 7.75
N ALA A 116 2.46 -19.31 7.74
CA ALA A 116 1.60 -18.54 6.86
C ALA A 116 1.55 -17.07 7.33
N LEU A 117 1.83 -16.14 6.42
CA LEU A 117 1.76 -14.71 6.70
C LEU A 117 0.29 -14.28 6.86
N PRO A 118 -0.15 -13.77 8.02
CA PRO A 118 -1.50 -13.25 8.18
C PRO A 118 -1.73 -12.04 7.26
N LEU A 119 -2.82 -12.06 6.51
CA LEU A 119 -3.16 -11.01 5.56
C LEU A 119 -3.20 -9.65 6.24
N GLY A 120 -2.46 -8.67 5.75
CA GLY A 120 -2.44 -7.30 6.28
C GLY A 120 -1.68 -7.10 7.59
N VAL A 121 -0.93 -8.11 8.11
CA VAL A 121 -0.20 -8.00 9.39
C VAL A 121 0.69 -6.77 9.46
N SER A 122 1.39 -6.42 8.39
CA SER A 122 2.25 -5.24 8.34
C SER A 122 1.48 -3.93 8.53
N PHE A 123 0.23 -3.86 8.07
CA PHE A 123 -0.61 -2.66 8.18
C PHE A 123 -1.18 -2.50 9.58
N TYR A 124 -1.81 -3.54 10.13
CA TYR A 124 -2.43 -3.41 11.44
C TYR A 124 -1.40 -3.39 12.58
N VAL A 125 -0.22 -3.99 12.42
CA VAL A 125 0.89 -3.81 13.37
C VAL A 125 1.38 -2.36 13.39
N PHE A 126 1.54 -1.72 12.22
CA PHE A 126 1.92 -0.30 12.17
C PHE A 126 0.86 0.61 12.79
N GLN A 127 -0.41 0.26 12.65
CA GLN A 127 -1.52 0.96 13.30
C GLN A 127 -1.47 0.77 14.83
N SER A 128 -1.19 -0.44 15.32
CA SER A 128 -0.99 -0.74 16.75
C SER A 128 0.17 0.05 17.35
N ILE A 129 1.34 0.01 16.69
CA ILE A 129 2.53 0.77 17.11
C ILE A 129 2.22 2.27 17.18
N ALA A 130 1.50 2.82 16.17
CA ALA A 130 1.11 4.22 16.18
C ALA A 130 0.22 4.55 17.39
N TYR A 131 -0.75 3.68 17.71
CA TYR A 131 -1.65 3.87 18.85
C TYR A 131 -0.90 3.93 20.18
N VAL A 132 -0.09 2.91 20.51
CA VAL A 132 0.63 2.88 21.79
C VAL A 132 1.67 3.99 21.90
N ALA A 133 2.30 4.37 20.77
CA ALA A 133 3.25 5.49 20.72
C ALA A 133 2.57 6.85 20.91
N ASP A 134 1.39 7.06 20.30
CA ASP A 134 0.61 8.30 20.45
C ASP A 134 0.09 8.43 21.88
N VAL A 135 -0.41 7.36 22.51
CA VAL A 135 -0.79 7.35 23.92
C VAL A 135 0.41 7.65 24.83
N TYR A 136 1.56 7.02 24.58
CA TYR A 136 2.78 7.28 25.35
C TYR A 136 3.25 8.73 25.25
N ARG A 137 3.11 9.38 24.09
CA ARG A 137 3.48 10.79 23.88
C ARG A 137 2.45 11.78 24.43
N GLY A 138 1.21 11.32 24.72
CA GLY A 138 0.09 12.17 25.06
C GLY A 138 -0.53 12.84 23.82
N ASP A 139 -0.24 12.31 22.62
CA ASP A 139 -0.82 12.77 21.34
C ASP A 139 -2.24 12.21 21.13
N ALA A 140 -2.61 11.17 21.86
CA ALA A 140 -3.95 10.57 21.91
C ALA A 140 -4.24 10.03 23.32
N GLU A 141 -5.52 10.03 23.72
CA GLU A 141 -5.98 9.31 24.92
C GLU A 141 -6.12 7.82 24.62
N ALA A 142 -5.93 6.97 25.65
CA ALA A 142 -6.14 5.55 25.49
C ALA A 142 -7.64 5.26 25.33
N GLU A 143 -7.97 4.43 24.32
CA GLU A 143 -9.38 4.04 24.11
C GLU A 143 -9.91 3.25 25.31
N ARG A 144 -11.11 3.62 25.78
CA ARG A 144 -11.72 3.03 26.97
C ARG A 144 -12.67 1.88 26.67
N SER A 145 -13.16 1.81 25.46
CA SER A 145 -14.04 0.77 24.96
C SER A 145 -13.27 -0.21 24.10
N LEU A 146 -13.14 -1.47 24.53
CA LEU A 146 -12.56 -2.52 23.69
C LEU A 146 -13.28 -2.66 22.34
N LEU A 147 -14.59 -2.44 22.34
CA LEU A 147 -15.40 -2.50 21.13
C LEU A 147 -15.04 -1.39 20.15
N ASP A 148 -14.83 -0.17 20.62
CA ASP A 148 -14.49 0.97 19.78
C ASP A 148 -13.05 0.85 19.28
N TYR A 149 -12.14 0.37 20.13
CA TYR A 149 -10.78 0.04 19.72
C TYR A 149 -10.76 -1.07 18.65
N ALA A 150 -11.54 -2.14 18.83
CA ALA A 150 -11.68 -3.20 17.84
C ALA A 150 -12.28 -2.69 16.52
N ALA A 151 -13.29 -1.80 16.59
CA ALA A 151 -13.88 -1.16 15.42
C ALA A 151 -12.84 -0.31 14.65
N PHE A 152 -11.97 0.41 15.35
CA PHE A 152 -10.86 1.16 14.75
C PHE A 152 -9.80 0.22 14.14
N GLN A 153 -9.30 -0.73 14.92
CA GLN A 153 -8.17 -1.58 14.55
C GLN A 153 -8.53 -2.55 13.41
N ALA A 154 -9.73 -3.14 13.46
CA ALA A 154 -10.18 -4.14 12.49
C ALA A 154 -10.98 -3.55 11.31
N MET A 155 -11.22 -2.25 11.24
CA MET A 155 -12.07 -1.62 10.22
C MET A 155 -11.73 -2.14 8.81
N PHE A 156 -12.64 -2.96 8.21
CA PHE A 156 -12.34 -3.73 6.99
C PHE A 156 -11.93 -2.90 5.77
N PRO A 157 -12.40 -1.65 5.57
CA PRO A 157 -11.96 -0.86 4.43
C PRO A 157 -10.43 -0.67 4.36
N GLN A 158 -9.77 -0.53 5.51
CA GLN A 158 -8.32 -0.24 5.56
C GLN A 158 -7.46 -1.42 5.98
N LEU A 159 -8.02 -2.41 6.69
CA LEU A 159 -7.31 -3.43 7.44
C LEU A 159 -6.20 -4.14 6.66
N VAL A 160 -6.44 -4.46 5.39
CA VAL A 160 -5.54 -5.29 4.59
C VAL A 160 -4.44 -4.48 3.91
N MET A 161 -4.79 -3.39 3.22
CA MET A 161 -3.89 -2.57 2.39
C MET A 161 -4.33 -1.09 2.33
N GLY A 162 -5.29 -0.68 3.15
CA GLY A 162 -5.80 0.69 3.13
C GLY A 162 -4.79 1.71 3.66
N PRO A 163 -5.19 2.98 3.71
CA PRO A 163 -4.40 3.99 4.39
C PRO A 163 -4.12 3.58 5.83
N ILE A 164 -2.87 3.69 6.29
CA ILE A 164 -2.51 3.41 7.69
C ILE A 164 -3.11 4.51 8.55
N LEU A 165 -4.11 4.17 9.36
CA LEU A 165 -4.82 5.10 10.21
C LEU A 165 -4.17 5.20 11.59
N ARG A 166 -4.22 6.39 12.17
CA ARG A 166 -3.97 6.62 13.59
C ARG A 166 -5.32 6.82 14.28
N LEU A 167 -5.43 6.47 15.56
CA LEU A 167 -6.70 6.65 16.29
C LEU A 167 -7.20 8.10 16.19
N ARG A 168 -6.31 9.08 16.31
CA ARG A 168 -6.63 10.51 16.18
C ARG A 168 -7.20 10.91 14.81
N ASP A 169 -6.96 10.15 13.76
CA ASP A 169 -7.46 10.46 12.41
C ASP A 169 -8.97 10.14 12.27
N VAL A 170 -9.54 9.29 13.16
CA VAL A 170 -10.94 8.82 13.09
C VAL A 170 -11.67 8.86 14.44
N SER A 171 -11.00 9.31 15.50
CA SER A 171 -11.56 9.33 16.86
C SER A 171 -12.85 10.13 16.95
N ALA A 172 -12.94 11.27 16.26
CA ALA A 172 -14.14 12.09 16.26
C ALA A 172 -15.36 11.33 15.71
N GLU A 173 -15.19 10.67 14.57
CA GLU A 173 -16.26 9.88 13.96
C GLU A 173 -16.56 8.61 14.76
N LEU A 174 -15.55 8.02 15.40
CA LEU A 174 -15.73 6.81 16.21
C LEU A 174 -16.65 7.05 17.42
N HIS A 175 -16.53 8.21 18.06
CA HIS A 175 -17.28 8.58 19.28
C HIS A 175 -18.54 9.41 19.01
N THR A 176 -18.83 9.74 17.75
CA THR A 176 -20.03 10.50 17.39
C THR A 176 -21.07 9.66 16.66
N LYS A 177 -22.32 10.14 16.65
CA LYS A 177 -23.37 9.52 15.85
C LYS A 177 -23.08 9.79 14.37
N ARG A 178 -23.08 8.74 13.56
CA ARG A 178 -22.93 8.78 12.11
C ARG A 178 -24.28 8.51 11.42
N PRO A 179 -25.15 9.54 11.26
CA PRO A 179 -26.45 9.34 10.62
C PRO A 179 -26.28 8.88 9.17
N PHE A 180 -27.32 8.25 8.62
CA PHE A 180 -27.35 7.95 7.21
C PHE A 180 -27.30 9.27 6.41
N SER A 181 -26.36 9.33 5.46
CA SER A 181 -26.21 10.47 4.56
C SER A 181 -26.19 9.97 3.12
N ARG A 182 -27.24 10.25 2.37
CA ARG A 182 -27.33 9.90 0.96
C ARG A 182 -26.11 10.46 0.18
N ALA A 183 -25.74 11.71 0.43
CA ALA A 183 -24.61 12.35 -0.23
C ALA A 183 -23.26 11.65 0.09
N ALA A 184 -23.09 11.17 1.33
CA ALA A 184 -21.90 10.41 1.73
C ALA A 184 -21.86 9.04 1.02
N VAL A 185 -23.00 8.34 0.94
CA VAL A 185 -23.11 7.06 0.25
C VAL A 185 -22.87 7.21 -1.25
N GLU A 186 -23.51 8.18 -1.91
CA GLU A 186 -23.32 8.44 -3.36
C GLU A 186 -21.87 8.80 -3.69
N SER A 187 -21.28 9.71 -2.93
CA SER A 187 -19.88 10.11 -3.15
C SER A 187 -18.88 9.01 -2.78
N GLY A 188 -19.20 8.20 -1.76
CA GLY A 188 -18.40 7.03 -1.37
C GLY A 188 -18.46 5.93 -2.43
N PHE A 189 -19.64 5.65 -2.96
CA PHE A 189 -19.82 4.68 -4.05
C PHE A 189 -19.11 5.14 -5.33
N SER A 190 -19.16 6.43 -5.66
CA SER A 190 -18.42 6.98 -6.80
C SER A 190 -16.92 6.76 -6.67
N LEU A 191 -16.33 7.02 -5.49
CA LEU A 191 -14.92 6.75 -5.22
C LEU A 191 -14.60 5.25 -5.32
N PHE A 192 -15.50 4.42 -4.80
CA PHE A 192 -15.36 2.96 -4.88
C PHE A 192 -15.33 2.48 -6.34
N VAL A 193 -16.23 2.97 -7.19
CA VAL A 193 -16.28 2.60 -8.61
C VAL A 193 -15.04 3.08 -9.37
N VAL A 194 -14.56 4.30 -9.10
CA VAL A 194 -13.28 4.77 -9.67
C VAL A 194 -12.13 3.85 -9.26
N GLY A 195 -12.05 3.49 -7.98
CA GLY A 195 -11.04 2.57 -7.47
C GLY A 195 -11.14 1.17 -8.09
N LEU A 196 -12.36 0.65 -8.26
CA LEU A 196 -12.62 -0.63 -8.90
C LEU A 196 -12.19 -0.60 -10.38
N GLY A 197 -12.47 0.48 -11.09
CA GLY A 197 -12.01 0.70 -12.47
C GLY A 197 -10.48 0.74 -12.58
N CYS A 198 -9.80 1.43 -11.67
CA CYS A 198 -8.33 1.43 -11.59
C CYS A 198 -7.76 0.01 -11.42
N LYS A 199 -8.37 -0.81 -10.57
CA LYS A 199 -7.96 -2.19 -10.32
C LYS A 199 -8.25 -3.09 -11.51
N VAL A 200 -9.51 -3.18 -11.92
CA VAL A 200 -9.98 -4.22 -12.85
C VAL A 200 -9.67 -3.87 -14.31
N VAL A 201 -9.84 -2.61 -14.70
CA VAL A 201 -9.66 -2.18 -16.11
C VAL A 201 -8.20 -1.85 -16.43
N LEU A 202 -7.43 -1.33 -15.45
CA LEU A 202 -6.04 -0.95 -15.69
C LEU A 202 -5.05 -1.94 -15.09
N ALA A 203 -5.03 -2.09 -13.77
CA ALA A 203 -3.99 -2.85 -13.10
C ALA A 203 -3.99 -4.34 -13.47
N ASP A 204 -5.17 -4.98 -13.49
CA ASP A 204 -5.28 -6.40 -13.81
C ASP A 204 -4.94 -6.69 -15.28
N GLN A 205 -5.30 -5.79 -16.19
CA GLN A 205 -4.94 -5.94 -17.61
C GLN A 205 -3.44 -5.72 -17.85
N LEU A 206 -2.83 -4.72 -17.19
CA LEU A 206 -1.38 -4.49 -17.25
C LEU A 206 -0.57 -5.63 -16.58
N ALA A 207 -1.17 -6.36 -15.63
CA ALA A 207 -0.53 -7.55 -15.05
C ALA A 207 -0.23 -8.62 -16.10
N SER A 208 -1.08 -8.75 -17.12
CA SER A 208 -0.90 -9.70 -18.21
C SER A 208 0.31 -9.37 -19.08
N LEU A 209 0.66 -8.08 -19.24
CA LEU A 209 1.89 -7.66 -19.90
C LEU A 209 3.12 -8.18 -19.14
N TRP A 210 3.19 -7.97 -17.83
CA TRP A 210 4.33 -8.44 -17.05
C TRP A 210 4.47 -9.97 -17.10
N THR A 211 3.36 -10.70 -17.01
CA THR A 211 3.34 -12.16 -17.17
C THR A 211 3.83 -12.60 -18.57
N ALA A 212 3.53 -11.82 -19.62
CA ALA A 212 4.05 -12.11 -20.96
C ALA A 212 5.57 -11.93 -21.02
N LEU A 213 6.12 -10.91 -20.35
CA LEU A 213 7.58 -10.70 -20.25
C LEU A 213 8.28 -11.83 -19.48
N GLU A 214 7.71 -12.27 -18.35
CA GLU A 214 8.21 -13.42 -17.59
C GLU A 214 8.23 -14.71 -18.43
N ARG A 215 7.23 -14.92 -19.30
CA ARG A 215 7.17 -16.09 -20.21
C ARG A 215 8.20 -16.02 -21.34
N ILE A 216 8.52 -14.83 -21.85
CA ILE A 216 9.58 -14.65 -22.85
C ILE A 216 10.94 -14.95 -22.20
N GLY A 217 11.10 -14.63 -20.91
CA GLY A 217 12.37 -14.66 -20.19
C GLY A 217 13.11 -13.33 -20.31
N PHE A 218 13.54 -12.78 -19.19
CA PHE A 218 14.10 -11.42 -19.15
C PHE A 218 15.37 -11.28 -19.98
N ALA A 219 16.20 -12.31 -20.08
CA ALA A 219 17.40 -12.33 -20.91
C ALA A 219 17.12 -12.21 -22.42
N TYR A 220 15.90 -12.45 -22.89
CA TYR A 220 15.55 -12.47 -24.31
C TYR A 220 14.70 -11.26 -24.76
N LEU A 221 14.47 -10.30 -23.89
CA LEU A 221 13.72 -9.08 -24.21
C LEU A 221 14.55 -8.13 -25.08
N SER A 222 13.90 -7.44 -26.03
CA SER A 222 14.51 -6.27 -26.64
C SER A 222 14.57 -5.10 -25.64
N ALA A 223 15.53 -4.19 -25.80
CA ALA A 223 15.63 -3.00 -24.93
C ALA A 223 14.33 -2.15 -24.96
N PRO A 224 13.70 -1.88 -26.09
CA PRO A 224 12.42 -1.18 -26.12
C PRO A 224 11.31 -1.92 -25.37
N LEU A 225 11.25 -3.26 -25.47
CA LEU A 225 10.25 -4.04 -24.73
C LEU A 225 10.54 -4.05 -23.22
N ALA A 226 11.80 -4.13 -22.80
CA ALA A 226 12.18 -4.02 -21.39
C ALA A 226 11.74 -2.66 -20.79
N TRP A 227 11.97 -1.55 -21.48
CA TRP A 227 11.48 -0.23 -21.06
C TRP A 227 9.95 -0.13 -21.06
N PHE A 228 9.29 -0.68 -22.07
CA PHE A 228 7.84 -0.74 -22.12
C PHE A 228 7.27 -1.53 -20.92
N GLY A 229 7.89 -2.66 -20.58
CA GLY A 229 7.54 -3.46 -19.40
C GLY A 229 7.74 -2.71 -18.08
N ALA A 230 8.87 -2.01 -17.91
CA ALA A 230 9.14 -1.22 -16.70
C ALA A 230 8.13 -0.09 -16.49
N VAL A 231 7.74 0.61 -17.57
CA VAL A 231 6.67 1.63 -17.50
C VAL A 231 5.31 0.98 -17.26
N GLY A 232 5.01 -0.14 -17.92
CA GLY A 232 3.77 -0.90 -17.74
C GLY A 232 3.60 -1.36 -16.28
N TYR A 233 4.66 -1.91 -15.68
CA TYR A 233 4.63 -2.31 -14.28
C TYR A 233 4.47 -1.11 -13.33
N SER A 234 5.08 0.02 -13.64
CA SER A 234 4.91 1.27 -12.88
C SER A 234 3.45 1.71 -12.85
N LEU A 235 2.75 1.66 -13.98
CA LEU A 235 1.32 1.97 -14.07
C LEU A 235 0.47 0.90 -13.36
N GLN A 236 0.79 -0.39 -13.55
CA GLN A 236 0.11 -1.49 -12.88
C GLN A 236 0.14 -1.32 -11.37
N LEU A 237 1.32 -1.13 -10.78
CA LEU A 237 1.51 -0.98 -9.34
C LEU A 237 0.76 0.24 -8.79
N TYR A 238 0.78 1.34 -9.53
CA TYR A 238 0.05 2.55 -9.15
C TYR A 238 -1.46 2.33 -9.12
N TYR A 239 -2.03 1.78 -10.19
CA TYR A 239 -3.48 1.60 -10.28
C TYR A 239 -3.99 0.47 -9.40
N ASP A 240 -3.19 -0.55 -9.13
CA ASP A 240 -3.51 -1.59 -8.17
C ASP A 240 -3.68 -1.01 -6.76
N PHE A 241 -2.70 -0.26 -6.30
CA PHE A 241 -2.69 0.25 -4.93
C PHE A 241 -3.52 1.54 -4.75
N ALA A 242 -3.51 2.45 -5.72
CA ALA A 242 -4.40 3.62 -5.70
C ALA A 242 -5.86 3.19 -5.82
N GLY A 243 -6.15 2.17 -6.63
CA GLY A 243 -7.47 1.58 -6.76
C GLY A 243 -7.99 1.04 -5.43
N TYR A 244 -7.16 0.24 -4.73
CA TYR A 244 -7.52 -0.23 -3.39
C TYR A 244 -7.78 0.93 -2.42
N SER A 245 -6.87 1.91 -2.39
CA SER A 245 -7.01 3.07 -1.49
C SER A 245 -8.28 3.88 -1.76
N LEU A 246 -8.65 4.06 -3.04
CA LEU A 246 -9.90 4.73 -3.41
C LEU A 246 -11.13 3.92 -3.00
N MET A 247 -11.12 2.60 -3.19
CA MET A 247 -12.19 1.72 -2.71
C MET A 247 -12.31 1.78 -1.19
N ALA A 248 -11.20 1.73 -0.45
CA ALA A 248 -11.18 1.86 1.00
C ALA A 248 -11.75 3.20 1.46
N MET A 249 -11.33 4.31 0.84
CA MET A 249 -11.87 5.65 1.13
C MET A 249 -13.36 5.75 0.81
N GLY A 250 -13.80 5.14 -0.28
CA GLY A 250 -15.21 5.07 -0.67
C GLY A 250 -16.06 4.32 0.35
N LEU A 251 -15.60 3.13 0.77
CA LEU A 251 -16.26 2.30 1.78
C LEU A 251 -16.32 3.03 3.14
N ALA A 252 -15.20 3.58 3.59
CA ALA A 252 -15.17 4.36 4.84
C ALA A 252 -16.16 5.53 4.80
N ARG A 253 -16.22 6.24 3.66
CA ARG A 253 -17.15 7.36 3.48
C ARG A 253 -18.61 6.92 3.50
N MET A 254 -18.94 5.76 2.92
CA MET A 254 -20.27 5.18 3.01
C MET A 254 -20.65 4.85 4.46
N LEU A 255 -19.69 4.60 5.35
CA LEU A 255 -19.87 4.32 6.78
C LEU A 255 -19.86 5.58 7.66
N GLY A 256 -19.62 6.76 7.05
CA GLY A 256 -19.56 8.03 7.77
C GLY A 256 -18.18 8.39 8.32
N PHE A 257 -17.11 7.74 7.84
CA PHE A 257 -15.71 8.06 8.17
C PHE A 257 -15.02 8.81 7.04
N VAL A 258 -14.11 9.71 7.41
CA VAL A 258 -13.23 10.39 6.45
C VAL A 258 -11.80 9.96 6.72
N ILE A 259 -11.29 9.03 5.92
CA ILE A 259 -9.92 8.53 6.05
C ILE A 259 -8.95 9.25 5.12
N PRO A 260 -7.65 9.37 5.49
CA PRO A 260 -6.67 10.09 4.72
C PRO A 260 -6.41 9.45 3.34
N ARG A 261 -6.04 10.29 2.37
CA ARG A 261 -5.62 9.79 1.05
C ARG A 261 -4.21 9.22 1.08
N ASN A 262 -3.99 8.18 0.28
CA ASN A 262 -2.67 7.54 0.11
C ASN A 262 -1.90 8.05 -1.10
N PHE A 263 -2.57 8.64 -2.09
CA PHE A 263 -1.96 9.09 -3.35
C PHE A 263 -2.41 10.50 -3.73
N ASP A 264 -1.48 11.28 -4.29
CA ASP A 264 -1.75 12.62 -4.83
C ASP A 264 -0.98 12.85 -6.14
N LEU A 265 -1.41 12.17 -7.22
CA LEU A 265 -0.81 12.25 -8.56
C LEU A 265 0.73 12.07 -8.54
N PRO A 266 1.24 10.95 -8.04
CA PRO A 266 2.67 10.78 -7.79
C PRO A 266 3.51 10.86 -9.07
N TYR A 267 3.00 10.43 -10.21
CA TYR A 267 3.73 10.51 -11.49
C TYR A 267 3.81 11.92 -12.10
N CYS A 268 3.17 12.91 -11.46
CA CYS A 268 3.38 14.33 -11.78
C CYS A 268 4.60 14.94 -11.07
N SER A 269 5.32 14.18 -10.27
CA SER A 269 6.49 14.63 -9.50
C SER A 269 7.68 14.98 -10.42
N ARG A 270 8.63 15.74 -9.85
CA ARG A 270 9.86 16.19 -10.51
C ARG A 270 11.12 15.67 -9.83
N SER A 271 10.97 14.96 -8.71
CA SER A 271 12.07 14.34 -7.97
C SER A 271 11.60 13.08 -7.26
N ILE A 272 12.51 12.21 -6.88
CA ILE A 272 12.24 11.01 -6.07
C ILE A 272 11.67 11.42 -4.71
N SER A 273 12.24 12.46 -4.09
CA SER A 273 11.75 12.99 -2.81
C SER A 273 10.33 13.56 -2.91
N GLU A 274 9.96 14.23 -4.02
CA GLU A 274 8.59 14.69 -4.24
C GLU A 274 7.63 13.53 -4.47
N PHE A 275 8.08 12.52 -5.24
CA PHE A 275 7.29 11.32 -5.50
C PHE A 275 6.86 10.64 -4.20
N TRP A 276 7.77 10.40 -3.27
CA TRP A 276 7.47 9.74 -2.00
C TRP A 276 6.60 10.58 -1.05
N ARG A 277 6.50 11.89 -1.23
CA ARG A 277 5.49 12.72 -0.55
C ARG A 277 4.08 12.57 -1.11
N ARG A 278 3.95 12.01 -2.34
CA ARG A 278 2.70 11.84 -3.08
C ARG A 278 2.28 10.38 -3.22
N TRP A 279 3.20 9.45 -3.00
CA TRP A 279 3.03 8.01 -3.05
C TRP A 279 2.98 7.43 -1.64
N HIS A 280 1.96 6.59 -1.35
CA HIS A 280 1.77 5.94 -0.05
C HIS A 280 1.96 6.90 1.14
N ILE A 281 1.20 7.99 1.08
CA ILE A 281 1.36 9.16 1.97
C ILE A 281 1.29 8.77 3.44
N THR A 282 0.34 7.88 3.81
CA THR A 282 0.16 7.46 5.20
C THR A 282 1.33 6.65 5.73
N LEU A 283 1.97 5.82 4.91
CA LEU A 283 3.22 5.13 5.27
C LEU A 283 4.36 6.14 5.46
N GLY A 284 4.49 7.11 4.54
CA GLY A 284 5.49 8.17 4.65
C GLY A 284 5.33 8.99 5.93
N ILE A 285 4.08 9.33 6.31
CA ILE A 285 3.75 10.00 7.57
C ILE A 285 4.14 9.12 8.76
N TRP A 286 3.82 7.80 8.71
CA TRP A 286 4.15 6.88 9.78
C TRP A 286 5.66 6.80 10.00
N PHE A 287 6.47 6.56 8.96
CA PHE A 287 7.93 6.53 9.07
C PHE A 287 8.52 7.86 9.53
N ARG A 288 7.94 8.99 9.10
CA ARG A 288 8.37 10.31 9.56
C ARG A 288 8.14 10.48 11.05
N ASP A 289 6.92 10.19 11.54
CA ASP A 289 6.50 10.54 12.90
C ASP A 289 7.01 9.54 13.94
N TYR A 290 7.12 8.26 13.60
CA TYR A 290 7.51 7.20 14.54
C TYR A 290 8.96 6.73 14.42
N LEU A 291 9.66 7.08 13.34
CA LEU A 291 11.05 6.68 13.14
C LEU A 291 11.99 7.86 12.85
N TYR A 292 11.72 8.63 11.78
CA TYR A 292 12.64 9.68 11.33
C TYR A 292 12.81 10.80 12.36
N ILE A 293 11.71 11.33 12.90
CA ILE A 293 11.76 12.40 13.94
C ILE A 293 12.42 11.91 15.23
N PRO A 294 12.07 10.74 15.80
CA PRO A 294 12.76 10.20 16.98
C PRO A 294 14.25 9.95 16.79
N LEU A 295 14.70 9.57 15.59
CA LEU A 295 16.13 9.41 15.26
C LEU A 295 16.90 10.74 15.17
N GLY A 296 16.22 11.88 15.29
CA GLY A 296 16.80 13.23 15.22
C GLY A 296 16.52 13.97 13.91
N GLY A 297 16.01 13.30 12.87
CA GLY A 297 15.59 13.91 11.62
C GLY A 297 16.65 14.81 10.99
N SER A 298 16.27 16.04 10.58
CA SER A 298 17.15 17.04 9.97
C SER A 298 17.78 18.02 10.97
N ARG A 299 17.47 17.90 12.29
CA ARG A 299 17.84 18.92 13.30
C ARG A 299 19.28 18.79 13.78
N ASN A 300 19.88 17.61 13.72
CA ASN A 300 21.15 17.27 14.36
C ASN A 300 22.32 17.14 13.36
N GLY A 301 22.34 17.99 12.32
CA GLY A 301 23.41 18.05 11.34
C GLY A 301 23.37 16.99 10.22
N LYS A 302 24.26 17.15 9.23
CA LYS A 302 24.22 16.35 7.98
C LYS A 302 24.47 14.85 8.21
N ARG A 303 25.37 14.46 9.12
CA ARG A 303 25.69 13.05 9.40
C ARG A 303 24.49 12.33 10.01
N ARG A 304 23.82 12.95 10.99
CA ARG A 304 22.62 12.38 11.63
C ARG A 304 21.47 12.26 10.66
N LEU A 305 21.30 13.25 9.81
CA LEU A 305 20.31 13.24 8.74
C LEU A 305 20.53 12.07 7.78
N LEU A 306 21.79 11.85 7.32
CA LEU A 306 22.13 10.75 6.42
C LEU A 306 21.83 9.40 7.06
N LEU A 307 22.23 9.22 8.34
CA LEU A 307 21.92 8.01 9.09
C LEU A 307 20.41 7.78 9.25
N SER A 308 19.64 8.84 9.58
CA SER A 308 18.19 8.73 9.69
C SER A 308 17.54 8.35 8.37
N LEU A 309 18.00 8.91 7.24
CA LEU A 309 17.52 8.53 5.90
C LEU A 309 17.88 7.07 5.57
N PHE A 310 19.11 6.66 5.86
CA PHE A 310 19.55 5.27 5.64
C PHE A 310 18.67 4.29 6.40
N VAL A 311 18.47 4.51 7.70
CA VAL A 311 17.64 3.63 8.55
C VAL A 311 16.18 3.60 8.04
N VAL A 312 15.59 4.77 7.74
CA VAL A 312 14.20 4.84 7.27
C VAL A 312 14.03 4.08 5.95
N TRP A 313 14.92 4.28 4.97
CA TRP A 313 14.76 3.65 3.67
C TRP A 313 15.10 2.15 3.68
N THR A 314 16.06 1.72 4.48
CA THR A 314 16.34 0.29 4.70
C THR A 314 15.12 -0.40 5.34
N LEU A 315 14.54 0.19 6.39
CA LEU A 315 13.35 -0.36 7.03
C LEU A 315 12.11 -0.26 6.15
N THR A 316 12.01 0.77 5.29
CA THR A 316 10.95 0.84 4.27
C THR A 316 11.06 -0.31 3.29
N GLY A 317 12.26 -0.64 2.82
CA GLY A 317 12.49 -1.80 1.97
C GLY A 317 12.10 -3.10 2.66
N LEU A 318 12.63 -3.35 3.84
CA LEU A 318 12.31 -4.54 4.64
C LEU A 318 10.80 -4.64 4.94
N TRP A 319 10.11 -3.53 5.22
CA TRP A 319 8.68 -3.54 5.47
C TRP A 319 7.87 -4.07 4.27
N HIS A 320 8.32 -3.82 3.04
CA HIS A 320 7.67 -4.35 1.85
C HIS A 320 7.82 -5.86 1.71
N GLY A 321 8.98 -6.45 2.03
CA GLY A 321 9.15 -7.89 1.92
C GLY A 321 10.44 -8.40 2.54
N ALA A 322 10.41 -9.67 2.93
CA ALA A 322 11.56 -10.40 3.45
C ALA A 322 12.34 -11.04 2.28
N ALA A 323 13.01 -10.21 1.47
CA ALA A 323 13.87 -10.65 0.37
C ALA A 323 14.92 -9.59 0.05
N TRP A 324 16.04 -10.00 -0.56
CA TRP A 324 17.18 -9.11 -0.80
C TRP A 324 16.90 -8.00 -1.81
N ASN A 325 16.01 -8.23 -2.78
CA ASN A 325 15.61 -7.18 -3.71
C ASN A 325 14.92 -6.00 -3.02
N PHE A 326 14.15 -6.22 -1.94
CA PHE A 326 13.54 -5.13 -1.16
C PHE A 326 14.58 -4.35 -0.36
N VAL A 327 15.61 -5.02 0.18
CA VAL A 327 16.74 -4.35 0.83
C VAL A 327 17.49 -3.49 -0.18
N LEU A 328 17.79 -4.05 -1.36
CA LEU A 328 18.43 -3.33 -2.46
C LEU A 328 17.59 -2.14 -2.91
N TRP A 329 16.29 -2.32 -3.07
CA TRP A 329 15.36 -1.26 -3.45
C TRP A 329 15.35 -0.10 -2.46
N GLY A 330 15.28 -0.39 -1.16
CA GLY A 330 15.37 0.61 -0.11
C GLY A 330 16.71 1.36 -0.12
N PHE A 331 17.82 0.64 -0.32
CA PHE A 331 19.15 1.23 -0.44
C PHE A 331 19.29 2.14 -1.65
N VAL A 332 18.80 1.72 -2.82
CA VAL A 332 18.80 2.53 -4.06
C VAL A 332 18.02 3.83 -3.87
N LEU A 333 16.85 3.76 -3.23
CA LEU A 333 16.07 4.96 -2.93
C LEU A 333 16.75 5.87 -1.91
N PHE A 334 17.38 5.31 -0.89
CA PHE A 334 18.21 6.09 0.03
C PHE A 334 19.30 6.86 -0.72
N VAL A 335 20.03 6.21 -1.64
CA VAL A 335 21.08 6.84 -2.41
C VAL A 335 20.53 7.99 -3.26
N PHE A 336 19.45 7.78 -4.00
CA PHE A 336 18.87 8.85 -4.83
C PHE A 336 18.37 10.03 -4.00
N ILE A 337 17.70 9.78 -2.87
CA ILE A 337 17.20 10.84 -2.01
C ILE A 337 18.35 11.61 -1.34
N ALA A 338 19.43 10.91 -0.97
CA ALA A 338 20.62 11.56 -0.45
C ALA A 338 21.31 12.43 -1.54
N LEU A 339 21.43 11.93 -2.76
CA LEU A 339 21.95 12.69 -3.91
C LEU A 339 21.09 13.93 -4.19
N GLU A 340 19.76 13.79 -4.23
CA GLU A 340 18.85 14.95 -4.37
C GLU A 340 19.08 15.98 -3.27
N LYS A 341 19.21 15.53 -2.04
CA LYS A 341 19.29 16.43 -0.89
C LYS A 341 20.62 17.15 -0.76
N PHE A 342 21.72 16.48 -1.11
CA PHE A 342 23.07 17.00 -0.85
C PHE A 342 23.82 17.47 -2.10
N CYS A 343 23.44 17.00 -3.30
CA CYS A 343 24.22 17.24 -4.52
C CYS A 343 23.40 17.95 -5.61
N ILE A 344 22.28 17.34 -6.06
CA ILE A 344 21.60 17.75 -7.29
C ILE A 344 20.31 18.54 -7.07
N GLY A 345 19.83 18.71 -5.84
CA GLY A 345 18.52 19.33 -5.54
C GLY A 345 18.36 20.72 -6.13
N GLY A 346 19.35 21.60 -5.95
CA GLY A 346 19.33 22.94 -6.53
C GLY A 346 19.32 22.97 -8.07
N PHE A 347 19.95 22.00 -8.72
CA PHE A 347 19.86 21.81 -10.17
C PHE A 347 18.46 21.39 -10.60
N LEU A 348 17.88 20.40 -9.93
CA LEU A 348 16.53 19.90 -10.22
C LEU A 348 15.45 20.98 -10.03
N GLU A 349 15.58 21.84 -9.04
CA GLU A 349 14.65 22.96 -8.81
C GLU A 349 14.68 23.98 -9.95
N ARG A 350 15.88 24.26 -10.49
CA ARG A 350 16.08 25.26 -11.56
C ARG A 350 15.64 24.75 -12.94
N HIS A 351 15.80 23.44 -13.21
CA HIS A 351 15.58 22.84 -14.53
C HIS A 351 14.37 21.90 -14.55
N ARG A 352 13.16 22.45 -14.55
CA ARG A 352 11.89 21.70 -14.43
C ARG A 352 11.70 20.58 -15.46
N PHE A 353 12.15 20.76 -16.69
CA PHE A 353 12.05 19.74 -17.74
C PHE A 353 13.02 18.58 -17.47
N LEU A 354 14.27 18.86 -17.18
CA LEU A 354 15.29 17.85 -16.87
C LEU A 354 14.94 17.09 -15.58
N SER A 355 14.35 17.75 -14.58
CA SER A 355 13.86 17.11 -13.37
C SER A 355 12.79 16.07 -13.68
N ARG A 356 11.87 16.36 -14.59
CA ARG A 356 10.85 15.38 -15.01
C ARG A 356 11.45 14.19 -15.76
N LEU A 357 12.39 14.44 -16.67
CA LEU A 357 13.10 13.38 -17.37
C LEU A 357 13.86 12.49 -16.39
N TYR A 358 14.62 13.08 -15.45
CA TYR A 358 15.33 12.39 -14.39
C TYR A 358 14.36 11.49 -13.60
N PHE A 359 13.25 12.04 -13.14
CA PHE A 359 12.25 11.32 -12.39
C PHE A 359 11.61 10.17 -13.19
N LEU A 360 11.11 10.45 -14.40
CA LEU A 360 10.45 9.46 -15.26
C LEU A 360 11.41 8.36 -15.75
N PHE A 361 12.70 8.67 -15.84
CA PHE A 361 13.73 7.70 -16.19
C PHE A 361 14.04 6.77 -15.01
N LEU A 362 14.15 7.27 -13.78
CA LEU A 362 14.60 6.47 -12.64
C LEU A 362 13.47 5.65 -12.00
N ILE A 363 12.27 6.20 -11.82
CA ILE A 363 11.20 5.52 -11.08
C ILE A 363 10.82 4.16 -11.67
N PRO A 364 10.65 3.97 -12.99
CA PRO A 364 10.33 2.65 -13.52
C PRO A 364 11.40 1.60 -13.21
N GLN A 365 12.67 1.97 -13.21
CA GLN A 365 13.77 1.08 -12.87
C GLN A 365 13.73 0.66 -11.39
N THR A 366 13.40 1.57 -10.48
CA THR A 366 13.25 1.22 -9.06
C THR A 366 12.11 0.22 -8.85
N TRP A 367 11.04 0.30 -9.65
CA TRP A 367 9.96 -0.67 -9.60
C TRP A 367 10.33 -2.04 -10.18
N VAL A 368 11.26 -2.10 -11.14
CA VAL A 368 11.83 -3.38 -11.61
C VAL A 368 12.61 -4.06 -10.47
N VAL A 369 13.46 -3.32 -9.76
CA VAL A 369 14.16 -3.83 -8.56
C VAL A 369 13.16 -4.34 -7.51
N PHE A 370 12.07 -3.62 -7.31
CA PHE A 370 11.00 -4.02 -6.38
C PHE A 370 10.32 -5.33 -6.81
N ARG A 371 10.12 -5.55 -8.11
CA ARG A 371 9.31 -6.66 -8.66
C ARG A 371 10.08 -7.97 -8.75
N ILE A 372 11.33 -7.94 -9.17
CA ILE A 372 12.13 -9.13 -9.45
C ILE A 372 12.90 -9.51 -8.19
N SER A 373 12.53 -10.66 -7.58
CA SER A 373 13.13 -11.11 -6.32
C SER A 373 14.46 -11.85 -6.52
N ASP A 374 14.63 -12.54 -7.65
CA ASP A 374 15.90 -13.16 -8.00
C ASP A 374 16.87 -12.12 -8.54
N LEU A 375 18.06 -12.02 -7.93
CA LEU A 375 19.06 -11.01 -8.30
C LEU A 375 19.75 -11.33 -9.63
N GLY A 376 19.78 -12.60 -10.05
CA GLY A 376 20.28 -13.01 -11.36
C GLY A 376 19.34 -12.55 -12.48
N GLU A 377 18.03 -12.87 -12.35
CA GLU A 377 17.00 -12.39 -13.26
C GLU A 377 16.92 -10.85 -13.30
N LEU A 378 17.14 -10.20 -12.17
CA LEU A 378 17.22 -8.75 -12.09
C LEU A 378 18.40 -8.22 -12.91
N GLY A 379 19.57 -8.87 -12.84
CA GLY A 379 20.74 -8.58 -13.67
C GLY A 379 20.44 -8.74 -15.16
N ASP A 380 19.77 -9.82 -15.55
CA ASP A 380 19.32 -10.07 -16.92
C ASP A 380 18.42 -8.94 -17.43
N TYR A 381 17.41 -8.55 -16.65
CA TYR A 381 16.51 -7.45 -17.02
C TYR A 381 17.25 -6.12 -17.20
N PHE A 382 18.17 -5.78 -16.29
CA PHE A 382 18.96 -4.55 -16.39
C PHE A 382 19.92 -4.58 -17.58
N SER A 383 20.48 -5.74 -17.94
CA SER A 383 21.28 -5.89 -19.15
C SER A 383 20.50 -5.56 -20.43
N ARG A 384 19.18 -5.78 -20.41
CA ARG A 384 18.29 -5.42 -21.54
C ARG A 384 17.83 -3.97 -21.49
N LEU A 385 17.66 -3.38 -20.33
CA LEU A 385 17.44 -1.92 -20.24
C LEU A 385 18.63 -1.14 -20.82
N TYR A 386 19.84 -1.68 -20.70
CA TYR A 386 21.09 -1.08 -21.14
C TYR A 386 21.86 -2.03 -22.07
N PRO A 387 21.59 -1.99 -23.39
CA PRO A 387 22.15 -2.96 -24.36
C PRO A 387 23.69 -3.06 -24.39
N PHE A 388 24.40 -2.02 -23.94
CA PHE A 388 25.85 -2.04 -23.79
C PHE A 388 26.36 -2.93 -22.65
N LEU A 389 25.45 -3.41 -21.77
CA LEU A 389 25.73 -4.40 -20.73
C LEU A 389 25.36 -5.82 -21.15
N SER A 390 24.75 -5.98 -22.34
CA SER A 390 24.19 -7.27 -22.78
C SER A 390 25.27 -8.25 -23.22
N SER A 391 25.10 -9.53 -22.90
CA SER A 391 25.96 -10.64 -23.28
C SER A 391 25.78 -11.14 -24.72
N GLY A 392 24.99 -10.45 -25.56
CA GLY A 392 24.83 -10.79 -26.98
C GLY A 392 23.79 -11.84 -27.32
N GLU A 393 22.89 -12.18 -26.39
CA GLU A 393 21.75 -13.08 -26.63
C GLU A 393 20.88 -12.58 -27.80
N SER A 394 20.41 -13.52 -28.63
CA SER A 394 19.55 -13.17 -29.77
C SER A 394 18.17 -12.71 -29.30
N VAL A 395 17.70 -11.60 -29.84
CA VAL A 395 16.42 -10.96 -29.47
C VAL A 395 15.51 -10.88 -30.70
N PHE A 396 14.23 -11.15 -30.53
CA PHE A 396 13.25 -10.96 -31.60
C PHE A 396 12.93 -9.47 -31.77
N ALA A 397 13.33 -8.87 -32.90
CA ALA A 397 13.20 -7.43 -33.15
C ALA A 397 11.75 -6.91 -33.19
N GLY A 398 10.75 -7.79 -33.38
CA GLY A 398 9.33 -7.44 -33.42
C GLY A 398 8.58 -7.60 -32.11
N ASP A 399 9.27 -7.94 -31.01
CA ASP A 399 8.64 -8.26 -29.72
C ASP A 399 7.85 -7.09 -29.12
N LEU A 400 8.40 -5.86 -29.21
CA LEU A 400 7.70 -4.64 -28.77
C LEU A 400 6.41 -4.41 -29.55
N LEU A 401 6.43 -4.50 -30.90
CA LEU A 401 5.25 -4.21 -31.73
C LEU A 401 4.09 -5.13 -31.36
N ARG A 402 4.37 -6.42 -31.17
CA ARG A 402 3.38 -7.41 -30.74
C ARG A 402 2.72 -7.04 -29.39
N GLN A 403 3.48 -6.57 -28.44
CA GLN A 403 2.94 -6.16 -27.14
C GLN A 403 2.24 -4.78 -27.23
N LEU A 404 2.79 -3.88 -28.03
CA LEU A 404 2.20 -2.55 -28.22
C LEU A 404 0.79 -2.64 -28.82
N GLU A 405 0.56 -3.49 -29.82
CA GLU A 405 -0.78 -3.71 -30.43
C GLU A 405 -1.83 -4.09 -29.36
N SER A 406 -1.43 -4.89 -28.36
CA SER A 406 -2.35 -5.36 -27.31
C SER A 406 -2.56 -4.34 -26.17
N TYR A 407 -1.54 -3.56 -25.83
CA TYR A 407 -1.53 -2.80 -24.59
C TYR A 407 -1.47 -1.27 -24.74
N TRP A 408 -1.29 -0.69 -25.96
CA TRP A 408 -1.12 0.75 -26.16
C TRP A 408 -2.22 1.60 -25.53
N TRP A 409 -3.47 1.16 -25.62
CA TRP A 409 -4.61 1.88 -25.06
C TRP A 409 -4.61 1.94 -23.53
N LEU A 410 -4.08 0.90 -22.87
CA LEU A 410 -3.90 0.89 -21.41
C LEU A 410 -2.84 1.91 -20.98
N PHE A 411 -1.75 2.04 -21.76
CA PHE A 411 -0.75 3.07 -21.51
C PHE A 411 -1.33 4.46 -21.74
N ALA A 412 -2.03 4.68 -22.84
CA ALA A 412 -2.66 5.96 -23.13
C ALA A 412 -3.67 6.36 -22.02
N LEU A 413 -4.55 5.44 -21.64
CA LEU A 413 -5.52 5.66 -20.56
C LEU A 413 -4.81 5.84 -19.20
N GLY A 414 -3.85 4.98 -18.87
CA GLY A 414 -3.11 5.05 -17.62
C GLY A 414 -2.31 6.35 -17.48
N ILE A 415 -1.62 6.79 -18.52
CA ILE A 415 -0.91 8.07 -18.51
C ILE A 415 -1.89 9.24 -18.36
N LEU A 416 -3.01 9.24 -19.10
CA LEU A 416 -4.04 10.27 -18.98
C LEU A 416 -4.58 10.38 -17.55
N LEU A 417 -4.96 9.25 -16.96
CA LEU A 417 -5.54 9.21 -15.60
C LEU A 417 -4.50 9.53 -14.49
N ALA A 418 -3.20 9.42 -14.76
CA ALA A 418 -2.14 9.86 -13.87
C ALA A 418 -1.93 11.38 -13.88
N THR A 419 -2.60 12.14 -14.78
CA THR A 419 -2.54 13.60 -14.86
C THR A 419 -3.62 14.28 -14.00
N PRO A 420 -3.54 15.60 -13.74
CA PRO A 420 -4.56 16.33 -12.99
C PRO A 420 -5.91 16.49 -13.72
N TRP A 421 -5.95 16.29 -15.05
CA TRP A 421 -7.13 16.57 -15.85
C TRP A 421 -8.38 15.74 -15.50
N PRO A 422 -8.30 14.41 -15.38
CA PRO A 422 -9.45 13.57 -15.03
C PRO A 422 -10.00 13.91 -13.64
N ARG A 423 -9.11 14.18 -12.68
CA ARG A 423 -9.51 14.58 -11.33
C ARG A 423 -10.24 15.93 -11.34
N ARG A 424 -9.73 16.95 -12.05
CA ARG A 424 -10.39 18.24 -12.21
C ARG A 424 -11.73 18.13 -12.90
N PHE A 425 -11.82 17.29 -13.93
CA PHE A 425 -13.06 16.99 -14.62
C PHE A 425 -14.09 16.36 -13.67
N TYR A 426 -13.69 15.33 -12.94
CA TYR A 426 -14.53 14.68 -11.93
C TYR A 426 -15.02 15.68 -10.87
N GLU A 427 -14.12 16.46 -10.26
CA GLU A 427 -14.47 17.43 -9.22
C GLU A 427 -15.46 18.50 -9.73
N LYS A 428 -15.32 18.94 -10.99
CA LYS A 428 -16.17 19.95 -11.60
C LYS A 428 -17.56 19.41 -11.96
N TYR A 429 -17.66 18.18 -12.44
CA TYR A 429 -18.88 17.63 -13.02
C TYR A 429 -19.48 16.47 -12.22
N ARG A 430 -19.01 16.18 -11.02
CA ARG A 430 -19.40 15.01 -10.20
C ARG A 430 -20.91 14.87 -9.92
N ALA A 431 -21.66 15.97 -9.96
CA ALA A 431 -23.10 15.99 -9.75
C ALA A 431 -23.91 15.91 -11.06
N THR A 432 -23.26 15.73 -12.20
CA THR A 432 -23.89 15.74 -13.52
C THR A 432 -23.86 14.38 -14.20
N PRO A 433 -24.74 14.12 -15.20
CA PRO A 433 -24.71 12.89 -15.99
C PRO A 433 -23.36 12.63 -16.69
N LEU A 434 -22.57 13.68 -16.96
CA LEU A 434 -21.22 13.56 -17.55
C LEU A 434 -20.26 12.69 -16.73
N VAL A 435 -20.49 12.57 -15.43
CA VAL A 435 -19.70 11.69 -14.54
C VAL A 435 -20.46 10.42 -14.20
N TRP A 436 -21.75 10.51 -13.92
CA TRP A 436 -22.55 9.35 -13.51
C TRP A 436 -22.67 8.28 -14.60
N LEU A 437 -22.87 8.67 -15.86
CA LEU A 437 -22.99 7.71 -16.97
C LEU A 437 -21.67 6.94 -17.22
N PRO A 438 -20.50 7.58 -17.33
CA PRO A 438 -19.23 6.86 -17.40
C PRO A 438 -18.97 5.96 -16.19
N LEU A 439 -19.25 6.42 -14.96
CA LEU A 439 -19.07 5.58 -13.78
C LEU A 439 -19.99 4.35 -13.81
N PHE A 440 -21.22 4.50 -14.23
CA PHE A 440 -22.14 3.38 -14.41
C PHE A 440 -21.60 2.39 -15.45
N ALA A 441 -21.12 2.87 -16.59
CA ALA A 441 -20.52 2.01 -17.62
C ALA A 441 -19.27 1.30 -17.09
N VAL A 442 -18.38 2.00 -16.37
CA VAL A 442 -17.19 1.41 -15.75
C VAL A 442 -17.57 0.34 -14.71
N PHE A 443 -18.59 0.59 -13.90
CA PHE A 443 -19.04 -0.41 -12.91
C PHE A 443 -19.47 -1.72 -13.59
N TRP A 444 -20.33 -1.64 -14.64
CA TRP A 444 -20.78 -2.83 -15.36
C TRP A 444 -19.65 -3.52 -16.13
N LEU A 445 -18.73 -2.75 -16.71
CA LEU A 445 -17.54 -3.31 -17.35
C LEU A 445 -16.67 -4.08 -16.31
N CYS A 446 -16.48 -3.52 -15.13
CA CYS A 446 -15.76 -4.21 -14.06
C CYS A 446 -16.47 -5.51 -13.65
N LEU A 447 -17.79 -5.49 -13.50
CA LEU A 447 -18.57 -6.71 -13.19
C LEU A 447 -18.40 -7.77 -14.27
N TYR A 448 -18.46 -7.40 -15.52
CA TYR A 448 -18.22 -8.32 -16.64
C TYR A 448 -16.83 -8.93 -16.58
N LEU A 449 -15.78 -8.12 -16.41
CA LEU A 449 -14.40 -8.58 -16.34
C LEU A 449 -14.16 -9.47 -15.11
N ILE A 450 -14.75 -9.17 -13.96
CA ILE A 450 -14.68 -10.01 -12.76
C ILE A 450 -15.39 -11.35 -13.00
N ALA A 451 -16.57 -11.34 -13.64
CA ALA A 451 -17.35 -12.53 -13.90
C ALA A 451 -16.68 -13.48 -14.92
N THR A 452 -15.92 -12.94 -15.87
CA THR A 452 -15.17 -13.72 -16.87
C THR A 452 -13.83 -14.28 -16.37
N GLY A 453 -13.50 -14.04 -15.08
CA GLY A 453 -12.32 -14.67 -14.44
C GLY A 453 -10.98 -13.98 -14.73
N THR A 454 -10.99 -12.75 -15.20
CA THR A 454 -9.77 -11.97 -15.48
C THR A 454 -9.19 -11.27 -14.24
N GLY A 455 -9.84 -11.38 -13.08
CA GLY A 455 -9.42 -10.70 -11.85
C GLY A 455 -8.18 -11.33 -11.22
N ASN A 456 -7.17 -10.49 -10.92
CA ASN A 456 -5.99 -10.87 -10.16
C ASN A 456 -6.08 -10.40 -8.70
N PRO A 457 -5.53 -11.16 -7.72
CA PRO A 457 -5.40 -10.65 -6.35
C PRO A 457 -4.55 -9.38 -6.35
N PHE A 458 -4.81 -8.50 -5.38
CA PHE A 458 -4.01 -7.28 -5.22
C PHE A 458 -2.53 -7.61 -5.01
N LEU A 459 -1.64 -6.86 -5.67
CA LEU A 459 -0.19 -7.09 -5.60
C LEU A 459 0.33 -7.06 -4.17
N TYR A 460 -0.05 -6.05 -3.39
CA TYR A 460 0.37 -5.91 -2.00
C TYR A 460 -0.21 -6.97 -1.04
N ALA A 461 -1.20 -7.73 -1.43
CA ALA A 461 -1.68 -8.86 -0.65
C ALA A 461 -0.75 -10.09 -0.73
N ARG A 462 0.26 -10.04 -1.59
CA ARG A 462 1.25 -11.12 -1.81
C ARG A 462 2.58 -10.89 -1.07
N PHE A 463 2.79 -9.68 -0.51
CA PHE A 463 4.04 -9.30 0.18
C PHE A 463 3.94 -9.32 1.70
#